data_4a18121bd116c692ebc622fe2e562336
#
_entry.id   4a18121bd116c692ebc622fe2e562336
#
_cell.length_a   1.000
_cell.length_b   1.000
_cell.length_c   1.000
_cell.angle_alpha   90.00
_cell.angle_beta   90.00
_cell.angle_gamma   90.00
#
_symmetry.space_group_name_H-M   'P 1'
#
loop_
_entity.id
_entity.type
_entity.pdbx_description
1 polymer ?
#
loop_
_entity_poly.entity_id
_entity_poly.type
_entity_poly.pdbx_seq_one_letter_code
_entity_poly.pdbx_strand_id
1 'polypeptide(L)'
;MHGLTIRWSLMGTPTGTEQALRAYVRDTSVPRFTEMPGLVQKTWQLAERGFFSGSYVFSTTDARAAFLEGFRASPSAVSQLLGNGPDIVQEWELIGVAVGADRPLAAP
;
A
#
# COMPACT_ATOMS: atom_id res chain seq x y z
N MET A 1 11.36 -2.54 13.16
CA MET A 1 9.99 -2.67 12.67
C MET A 1 9.98 -3.29 11.28
N HIS A 2 8.89 -3.87 10.91
CA HIS A 2 8.85 -4.86 9.85
C HIS A 2 8.05 -4.34 8.66
N GLY A 3 8.73 -4.10 7.55
CA GLY A 3 8.17 -3.45 6.39
C GLY A 3 7.71 -4.42 5.31
N LEU A 4 6.80 -3.94 4.48
CA LEU A 4 6.27 -4.67 3.33
C LEU A 4 5.91 -3.67 2.24
N THR A 5 6.35 -3.94 1.02
CA THR A 5 5.92 -3.19 -0.15
C THR A 5 5.18 -4.11 -1.10
N ILE A 6 4.02 -3.66 -1.55
CA ILE A 6 3.26 -4.32 -2.61
C ILE A 6 3.08 -3.30 -3.72
N ARG A 7 3.51 -3.66 -4.93
CA ARG A 7 3.49 -2.75 -6.08
C ARG A 7 2.86 -3.41 -7.29
N TRP A 8 2.08 -2.61 -8.03
CA TRP A 8 1.47 -3.00 -9.31
C TRP A 8 1.97 -2.09 -10.40
N SER A 9 2.23 -2.65 -11.58
CA SER A 9 2.48 -1.85 -12.78
C SER A 9 1.18 -1.21 -13.28
N LEU A 10 1.25 0.04 -13.74
CA LEU A 10 0.14 0.71 -14.39
C LEU A 10 0.24 0.64 -15.91
N MET A 11 1.23 -0.08 -16.43
CA MET A 11 1.40 -0.23 -17.87
C MET A 11 0.21 -0.95 -18.47
N GLY A 12 -0.37 -0.38 -19.54
CA GLY A 12 -1.48 -0.98 -20.24
C GLY A 12 -2.83 -0.85 -19.55
N THR A 13 -2.92 -0.10 -18.45
CA THR A 13 -4.21 0.14 -17.80
C THR A 13 -5.04 1.15 -18.58
N PRO A 14 -6.39 1.03 -18.52
CA PRO A 14 -7.28 1.96 -19.23
C PRO A 14 -7.17 3.40 -18.72
N THR A 15 -7.53 4.34 -19.57
CA THR A 15 -7.69 5.75 -19.17
C THR A 15 -8.68 5.83 -18.01
N GLY A 16 -8.33 6.66 -17.01
CA GLY A 16 -9.17 6.82 -15.81
C GLY A 16 -8.79 5.90 -14.65
N THR A 17 -7.92 4.92 -14.87
CA THR A 17 -7.49 3.98 -13.81
C THR A 17 -6.82 4.70 -12.65
N GLU A 18 -5.93 5.65 -12.92
CA GLU A 18 -5.22 6.37 -11.86
C GLU A 18 -6.17 7.20 -11.01
N GLN A 19 -7.16 7.82 -11.63
CA GLN A 19 -8.17 8.58 -10.92
C GLN A 19 -9.04 7.67 -10.06
N ALA A 20 -9.39 6.50 -10.56
CA ALA A 20 -10.13 5.48 -9.81
C ALA A 20 -9.32 4.98 -8.61
N LEU A 21 -7.99 4.80 -8.78
CA LEU A 21 -7.10 4.44 -7.67
C LEU A 21 -7.06 5.52 -6.59
N ARG A 22 -6.97 6.78 -6.98
CA ARG A 22 -6.97 7.90 -6.03
C ARG A 22 -8.25 7.92 -5.21
N ALA A 23 -9.39 7.74 -5.86
CA ALA A 23 -10.68 7.69 -5.18
C ALA A 23 -10.77 6.46 -4.25
N TYR A 24 -10.31 5.31 -4.69
CA TYR A 24 -10.30 4.09 -3.88
C TYR A 24 -9.43 4.27 -2.63
N VAL A 25 -8.25 4.84 -2.75
CA VAL A 25 -7.36 5.09 -1.62
C VAL A 25 -8.02 6.03 -0.62
N ARG A 26 -8.53 7.16 -1.10
CA ARG A 26 -9.16 8.17 -0.24
C ARG A 26 -10.39 7.63 0.48
N ASP A 27 -11.28 6.96 -0.26
CA ASP A 27 -12.62 6.64 0.23
C ASP A 27 -12.71 5.28 0.92
N THR A 28 -11.82 4.35 0.58
CA THR A 28 -11.88 2.97 1.06
C THR A 28 -10.63 2.54 1.80
N SER A 29 -9.46 2.71 1.18
CA SER A 29 -8.23 2.13 1.70
C SER A 29 -7.73 2.86 2.94
N VAL A 30 -7.65 4.18 2.90
CA VAL A 30 -7.21 4.96 4.08
C VAL A 30 -8.08 4.68 5.29
N PRO A 31 -9.41 4.75 5.21
CA PRO A 31 -10.25 4.40 6.36
C PRO A 31 -10.05 2.97 6.86
N ARG A 32 -9.90 2.02 5.95
CA ARG A 32 -9.71 0.60 6.32
C ARG A 32 -8.45 0.38 7.14
N PHE A 33 -7.35 1.04 6.79
CA PHE A 33 -6.07 0.82 7.46
C PHE A 33 -5.84 1.74 8.65
N THR A 34 -6.64 2.78 8.79
CA THR A 34 -6.56 3.68 9.94
C THR A 34 -6.89 2.91 11.21
N GLU A 35 -6.00 2.99 12.20
CA GLU A 35 -6.09 2.29 13.48
C GLU A 35 -6.13 0.77 13.38
N MET A 36 -5.61 0.20 12.29
CA MET A 36 -5.53 -1.26 12.15
C MET A 36 -4.56 -1.83 13.19
N PRO A 37 -5.00 -2.83 13.99
CA PRO A 37 -4.10 -3.47 14.96
C PRO A 37 -2.89 -4.10 14.28
N GLY A 38 -1.71 -3.93 14.88
CA GLY A 38 -0.45 -4.47 14.37
C GLY A 38 0.21 -3.62 13.29
N LEU A 39 -0.49 -2.67 12.70
CA LEU A 39 0.05 -1.75 11.72
C LEU A 39 0.53 -0.47 12.41
N VAL A 40 1.78 -0.08 12.13
CA VAL A 40 2.34 1.17 12.61
C VAL A 40 1.97 2.31 11.67
N GLN A 41 2.19 2.10 10.37
CA GLN A 41 1.77 3.04 9.34
C GLN A 41 1.67 2.36 8.00
N LYS A 42 0.89 2.96 7.12
CA LYS A 42 0.84 2.62 5.70
C LYS A 42 0.86 3.91 4.90
N THR A 43 1.63 3.90 3.82
CA THR A 43 1.64 4.97 2.83
C THR A 43 1.35 4.38 1.47
N TRP A 44 0.73 5.19 0.60
CA TRP A 44 0.42 4.79 -0.77
C TRP A 44 1.18 5.70 -1.71
N GLN A 45 1.69 5.16 -2.80
CA GLN A 45 2.47 5.90 -3.78
C GLN A 45 1.88 5.67 -5.17
N LEU A 46 1.84 6.72 -5.98
CA LEU A 46 1.41 6.65 -7.35
C LEU A 46 2.44 7.37 -8.23
N ALA A 47 3.08 6.62 -9.11
CA ALA A 47 3.90 7.20 -10.18
C ALA A 47 3.07 7.18 -11.46
N GLU A 48 2.76 8.36 -11.97
CA GLU A 48 1.87 8.50 -13.12
C GLU A 48 2.34 7.65 -14.29
N ARG A 49 1.47 6.80 -14.82
CA ARG A 49 1.75 5.85 -15.89
C ARG A 49 2.89 4.87 -15.59
N GLY A 50 3.28 4.77 -14.34
CA GLY A 50 4.37 3.89 -13.90
C GLY A 50 3.87 2.78 -13.00
N PHE A 51 3.60 3.10 -11.74
CA PHE A 51 3.21 2.09 -10.76
C PHE A 51 2.30 2.68 -9.69
N PHE A 52 1.61 1.77 -9.01
CA PHE A 52 0.89 2.03 -7.77
C PHE A 52 1.45 1.11 -6.70
N SER A 53 1.66 1.62 -5.51
CA SER A 53 2.20 0.80 -4.42
C SER A 53 1.61 1.17 -3.07
N GLY A 54 1.66 0.21 -2.15
CA GLY A 54 1.45 0.42 -0.73
C GLY A 54 2.71 0.01 0.02
N SER A 55 3.13 0.84 0.96
CA SER A 55 4.25 0.55 1.85
C SER A 55 3.74 0.48 3.27
N TYR A 56 3.99 -0.64 3.93
CA TYR A 56 3.46 -0.97 5.24
C TYR A 56 4.60 -1.08 6.24
N VAL A 57 4.35 -0.66 7.47
CA VAL A 57 5.25 -0.95 8.59
C VAL A 57 4.40 -1.60 9.69
N PHE A 58 4.79 -2.82 10.07
CA PHE A 58 4.13 -3.58 11.13
C PHE A 58 5.00 -3.61 12.38
N SER A 59 4.35 -3.69 13.54
CA SER A 59 5.05 -3.73 14.83
C SER A 59 5.73 -5.07 15.10
N THR A 60 5.22 -6.15 14.52
CA THR A 60 5.76 -7.51 14.70
C THR A 60 5.81 -8.26 13.37
N THR A 61 6.67 -9.27 13.30
CA THR A 61 6.73 -10.17 12.15
C THR A 61 5.44 -10.97 11.99
N ASP A 62 4.79 -11.32 13.11
CA ASP A 62 3.54 -12.07 13.09
C ASP A 62 2.41 -11.25 12.46
N ALA A 63 2.32 -9.95 12.77
CA ALA A 63 1.33 -9.06 12.18
C ALA A 63 1.55 -8.94 10.66
N ARG A 64 2.81 -8.78 10.24
CA ARG A 64 3.15 -8.73 8.81
C ARG A 64 2.79 -10.04 8.11
N ALA A 65 3.13 -11.17 8.71
CA ALA A 65 2.84 -12.48 8.14
C ALA A 65 1.34 -12.73 8.02
N ALA A 66 0.56 -12.37 9.03
CA ALA A 66 -0.89 -12.52 9.01
C ALA A 66 -1.53 -11.66 7.92
N PHE A 67 -1.06 -10.42 7.76
CA PHE A 67 -1.56 -9.54 6.70
C PHE A 67 -1.26 -10.14 5.32
N LEU A 68 -0.04 -10.59 5.10
CA LEU A 68 0.39 -11.12 3.80
C LEU A 68 -0.34 -12.42 3.46
N GLU A 69 -0.59 -13.27 4.45
CA GLU A 69 -1.39 -14.47 4.26
C GLU A 69 -2.79 -14.12 3.78
N GLY A 70 -3.46 -13.18 4.43
CA GLY A 70 -4.79 -12.72 4.03
C GLY A 70 -4.78 -12.07 2.64
N PHE A 71 -3.75 -11.30 2.33
CA PHE A 71 -3.61 -10.69 1.03
C PHE A 71 -3.49 -11.72 -0.10
N ARG A 72 -2.75 -12.82 0.15
CA ARG A 72 -2.55 -13.88 -0.84
C ARG A 72 -3.73 -14.84 -0.96
N ALA A 73 -4.62 -14.85 0.03
CA ALA A 73 -5.74 -15.79 0.06
C ALA A 73 -6.82 -15.48 -0.99
N SER A 74 -6.93 -14.23 -1.42
CA SER A 74 -7.91 -13.83 -2.43
C SER A 74 -7.41 -12.60 -3.19
N PRO A 75 -7.89 -12.38 -4.43
CA PRO A 75 -7.51 -11.19 -5.19
C PRO A 75 -7.87 -9.92 -4.43
N SER A 76 -6.92 -8.98 -4.34
CA SER A 76 -7.16 -7.69 -3.70
C SER A 76 -8.08 -6.82 -4.55
N ALA A 77 -8.70 -5.82 -3.92
CA ALA A 77 -9.52 -4.85 -4.63
C ALA A 77 -8.70 -4.10 -5.68
N VAL A 78 -7.42 -3.80 -5.38
CA VAL A 78 -6.53 -3.14 -6.35
C VAL A 78 -6.26 -4.04 -7.55
N SER A 79 -5.97 -5.33 -7.32
CA SER A 79 -5.75 -6.28 -8.42
C SER A 79 -7.00 -6.40 -9.31
N GLN A 80 -8.18 -6.38 -8.71
CA GLN A 80 -9.44 -6.41 -9.47
C GLN A 80 -9.63 -5.13 -10.28
N LEU A 81 -9.33 -3.98 -9.69
CA LEU A 81 -9.46 -2.69 -10.36
C LEU A 81 -8.49 -2.56 -11.52
N LEU A 82 -7.26 -3.05 -11.38
CA LEU A 82 -6.22 -2.97 -12.41
C LEU A 82 -6.32 -4.09 -13.45
N GLY A 83 -6.94 -5.20 -13.11
CA GLY A 83 -7.01 -6.36 -13.99
C GLY A 83 -5.75 -7.21 -13.99
N ASN A 84 -4.82 -6.97 -13.06
CA ASN A 84 -3.62 -7.79 -12.91
C ASN A 84 -3.17 -7.82 -11.45
N GLY A 85 -2.34 -8.80 -11.10
CA GLY A 85 -1.76 -8.92 -9.78
C GLY A 85 -0.54 -8.04 -9.59
N PRO A 86 -0.02 -7.96 -8.36
CA PRO A 86 1.17 -7.17 -8.09
C PRO A 86 2.41 -7.77 -8.77
N ASP A 87 3.32 -6.90 -9.20
CA ASP A 87 4.60 -7.32 -9.77
C ASP A 87 5.71 -7.35 -8.72
N ILE A 88 5.51 -6.70 -7.57
CA ILE A 88 6.45 -6.74 -6.45
C ILE A 88 5.68 -6.98 -5.16
N VAL A 89 6.15 -7.95 -4.39
CA VAL A 89 5.77 -8.18 -2.99
C VAL A 89 7.07 -8.38 -2.25
N GLN A 90 7.51 -7.38 -1.50
CA GLN A 90 8.85 -7.36 -0.90
C GLN A 90 8.76 -7.07 0.59
N GLU A 91 9.30 -7.98 1.40
CA GLU A 91 9.52 -7.75 2.82
C GLU A 91 10.86 -7.04 3.03
N TRP A 92 10.91 -6.15 4.02
CA TRP A 92 12.12 -5.41 4.38
C TRP A 92 12.07 -5.00 5.85
N GLU A 93 13.21 -4.59 6.38
CA GLU A 93 13.30 -4.09 7.75
C GLU A 93 13.47 -2.57 7.73
N LEU A 94 12.73 -1.91 8.61
CA LEU A 94 12.90 -0.47 8.83
C LEU A 94 14.10 -0.26 9.75
N ILE A 95 15.17 0.33 9.22
CA ILE A 95 16.41 0.50 9.97
C ILE A 95 16.64 1.93 10.44
N GLY A 96 15.79 2.86 10.08
CA GLY A 96 15.91 4.24 10.53
C GLY A 96 14.77 5.09 10.02
N VAL A 97 14.47 6.17 10.76
CA VAL A 97 13.46 7.16 10.39
C VAL A 97 14.03 8.53 10.66
N ALA A 98 13.90 9.45 9.71
CA ALA A 98 14.16 10.85 9.94
C ALA A 98 12.86 11.61 9.71
N VAL A 99 12.51 12.49 10.63
CA VAL A 99 11.37 13.40 10.47
C VAL A 99 11.93 14.75 10.10
N GLY A 100 11.48 15.29 8.95
CA GLY A 100 11.93 16.59 8.48
C GLY A 100 11.35 17.73 9.28
N ALA A 101 11.76 18.96 8.93
CA ALA A 101 11.29 20.16 9.59
C ALA A 101 9.83 20.49 9.26
N ASP A 102 9.33 20.00 8.12
CA ASP A 102 7.97 20.27 7.71
C ASP A 102 7.00 19.33 8.44
N ARG A 103 5.74 19.73 8.52
CA ARG A 103 4.75 18.93 9.24
C ARG A 103 4.54 17.58 8.54
N PRO A 104 4.28 16.50 9.32
CA PRO A 104 3.90 15.23 8.74
C PRO A 104 2.68 15.38 7.84
N LEU A 105 2.63 14.54 6.80
CA LEU A 105 1.54 14.53 5.84
C LEU A 105 0.23 14.16 6.54
N ALA A 106 -0.75 15.04 6.42
CA ALA A 106 -2.12 14.68 6.78
C ALA A 106 -2.74 13.90 5.60
N ALA A 107 -3.86 13.18 5.86
CA ALA A 107 -4.59 12.52 4.78
C ALA A 107 -4.99 13.57 3.74
N PRO A 108 -4.66 13.35 2.48
CA PRO A 108 -4.97 14.30 1.41
C PRO A 108 -6.47 14.40 1.18
#